data_56e8df7c377ab1583a9e90d3f30083da
#
_entry.id   56e8df7c377ab1583a9e90d3f30083da
#
_cell.length_a   1.000
_cell.length_b   1.000
_cell.length_c   1.000
_cell.angle_alpha   90.00
_cell.angle_beta   90.00
_cell.angle_gamma   90.00
#
_symmetry.space_group_name_H-M   'P 1'
#
loop_
_entity.id
_entity.type
_entity.pdbx_description
1 polymer ?
#
loop_
_entity_poly.entity_id
_entity_poly.type
_entity_poly.pdbx_seq_one_letter_code
_entity_poly.pdbx_strand_id
1 'polypeptide(L)'
;MTAHPKPTIPSDAPDCDPVSRFTAAMAAFGPFERSPHLAVAVSGGPDSMALALLARDWAAARGGRVTALIVDHGLRAESGGEARIVASRLQDLGMSAEVLAWTGAKPSTGIQAAARAARYGLLRDWCRAVGVLHLLTGHQADDQAETQAMRRARAVAAGDHGPGLGLAGMSAVREFSEVRLLRPLLGERRAGLQSFLAARGIAWVDDPSNLDPRFERVRQRQGRAPG
;
A
#
# COMPACT_ATOMS: atom_id res chain seq x y z
N MET A 1 24.63 9.91 16.90
CA MET A 1 23.73 9.29 15.89
C MET A 1 23.38 7.90 16.39
N THR A 2 22.29 7.75 17.10
CA THR A 2 21.79 6.47 17.60
C THR A 2 20.94 5.81 16.50
N ALA A 3 21.45 4.72 15.96
CA ALA A 3 20.72 3.90 15.00
C ALA A 3 19.51 3.27 15.73
N HIS A 4 18.29 3.66 15.35
CA HIS A 4 17.10 2.96 15.81
C HIS A 4 17.08 1.55 15.20
N PRO A 5 16.81 0.51 16.00
CA PRO A 5 16.69 -0.85 15.48
C PRO A 5 15.53 -0.91 14.48
N LYS A 6 15.77 -1.57 13.33
CA LYS A 6 14.71 -1.84 12.35
C LYS A 6 13.59 -2.64 13.03
N PRO A 7 12.33 -2.19 12.96
CA PRO A 7 11.24 -3.00 13.49
C PRO A 7 11.15 -4.31 12.70
N THR A 8 11.29 -5.43 13.40
CA THR A 8 11.10 -6.78 12.86
C THR A 8 9.62 -7.11 12.99
N ILE A 9 8.93 -7.29 11.85
CA ILE A 9 7.54 -7.77 11.84
C ILE A 9 7.61 -9.30 11.98
N PRO A 10 6.96 -9.92 12.99
CA PRO A 10 6.91 -11.37 13.13
C PRO A 10 6.21 -11.98 11.89
N SER A 11 6.90 -12.86 11.15
CA SER A 11 6.38 -13.45 9.89
C SER A 11 5.76 -14.85 10.07
N ASP A 12 5.89 -15.50 11.22
CA ASP A 12 5.68 -16.95 11.34
C ASP A 12 4.75 -17.42 12.47
N ALA A 13 3.70 -16.64 12.81
CA ALA A 13 2.64 -17.16 13.67
C ALA A 13 1.51 -17.76 12.81
N PRO A 14 1.31 -19.10 12.78
CA PRO A 14 0.39 -19.75 11.85
C PRO A 14 -1.11 -19.46 12.07
N ASP A 15 -1.51 -18.88 13.21
CA ASP A 15 -2.92 -18.71 13.60
C ASP A 15 -3.35 -17.28 14.02
N CYS A 16 -2.53 -16.27 13.83
CA CYS A 16 -2.96 -14.89 14.10
C CYS A 16 -3.79 -14.33 12.94
N ASP A 17 -5.02 -13.85 13.26
CA ASP A 17 -5.85 -13.17 12.29
C ASP A 17 -5.19 -11.84 11.81
N PRO A 18 -5.58 -11.31 10.63
CA PRO A 18 -5.01 -10.06 10.09
C PRO A 18 -5.14 -8.86 11.03
N VAL A 19 -6.14 -8.83 11.92
CA VAL A 19 -6.34 -7.75 12.91
C VAL A 19 -5.22 -7.74 13.94
N SER A 20 -4.90 -8.92 14.49
CA SER A 20 -3.85 -9.07 15.49
C SER A 20 -2.47 -8.74 14.93
N ARG A 21 -2.16 -9.24 13.72
CA ARG A 21 -0.88 -8.93 13.04
C ARG A 21 -0.76 -7.46 12.66
N PHE A 22 -1.83 -6.85 12.15
CA PHE A 22 -1.86 -5.42 11.87
C PHE A 22 -1.63 -4.60 13.13
N THR A 23 -2.29 -4.96 14.25
CA THR A 23 -2.12 -4.27 15.53
C THR A 23 -0.69 -4.35 16.04
N ALA A 24 -0.05 -5.52 15.92
CA ALA A 24 1.35 -5.70 16.29
C ALA A 24 2.29 -4.86 15.40
N ALA A 25 2.04 -4.82 14.08
CA ALA A 25 2.82 -3.99 13.15
C ALA A 25 2.69 -2.50 13.49
N MET A 26 1.47 -2.02 13.76
CA MET A 26 1.23 -0.64 14.16
C MET A 26 1.90 -0.31 15.50
N ALA A 27 1.89 -1.21 16.47
CA ALA A 27 2.61 -1.02 17.73
C ALA A 27 4.12 -0.84 17.52
N ALA A 28 4.71 -1.62 16.60
CA ALA A 28 6.13 -1.52 16.24
C ALA A 28 6.49 -0.19 15.54
N PHE A 29 5.52 0.49 14.93
CA PHE A 29 5.72 1.78 14.27
C PHE A 29 5.60 2.99 15.23
N GLY A 30 5.17 2.78 16.46
CA GLY A 30 5.02 3.85 17.43
C GLY A 30 6.26 4.75 17.63
N PRO A 31 6.11 5.88 18.30
CA PRO A 31 4.86 6.36 18.88
C PRO A 31 3.90 6.97 17.85
N PHE A 32 2.62 7.00 18.20
CA PHE A 32 1.55 7.74 17.52
C PHE A 32 0.97 8.80 18.44
N GLU A 33 0.23 9.74 17.87
CA GLU A 33 -0.56 10.71 18.63
C GLU A 33 -1.63 10.00 19.47
N ARG A 34 -2.09 10.65 20.55
CA ARG A 34 -3.12 10.11 21.44
C ARG A 34 -4.40 9.75 20.69
N SER A 35 -4.80 10.58 19.73
CA SER A 35 -5.94 10.37 18.85
C SER A 35 -5.47 10.48 17.39
N PRO A 36 -4.87 9.41 16.81
CA PRO A 36 -4.15 9.50 15.55
C PRO A 36 -5.10 9.77 14.36
N HIS A 37 -4.71 10.70 13.50
CA HIS A 37 -5.31 10.86 12.19
C HIS A 37 -4.41 10.16 11.15
N LEU A 38 -4.90 9.08 10.55
CA LEU A 38 -4.17 8.31 9.55
C LEU A 38 -4.69 8.60 8.15
N ALA A 39 -3.79 8.79 7.19
CA ALA A 39 -4.12 8.73 5.77
C ALA A 39 -3.87 7.31 5.25
N VAL A 40 -4.78 6.76 4.44
CA VAL A 40 -4.64 5.44 3.83
C VAL A 40 -4.76 5.58 2.32
N ALA A 41 -3.73 5.18 1.58
CA ALA A 41 -3.78 5.15 0.12
C ALA A 41 -4.59 3.94 -0.35
N VAL A 42 -5.73 4.18 -1.01
CA VAL A 42 -6.64 3.14 -1.47
C VAL A 42 -6.74 3.15 -2.99
N SER A 43 -6.55 1.98 -3.60
CA SER A 43 -6.71 1.77 -5.04
C SER A 43 -8.02 1.02 -5.39
N GLY A 44 -8.78 0.59 -4.39
CA GLY A 44 -9.96 -0.25 -4.57
C GLY A 44 -9.69 -1.75 -4.61
N GLY A 45 -8.42 -2.17 -4.79
CA GLY A 45 -8.03 -3.59 -4.74
C GLY A 45 -8.04 -4.16 -3.31
N PRO A 46 -8.00 -5.51 -3.17
CA PRO A 46 -8.25 -6.18 -1.90
C PRO A 46 -7.28 -5.75 -0.81
N ASP A 47 -5.98 -5.63 -1.12
CA ASP A 47 -4.95 -5.28 -0.13
C ASP A 47 -5.19 -3.88 0.46
N SER A 48 -5.55 -2.91 -0.39
CA SER A 48 -5.80 -1.53 0.03
C SER A 48 -7.15 -1.36 0.75
N MET A 49 -8.17 -2.14 0.38
CA MET A 49 -9.47 -2.15 1.07
C MET A 49 -9.34 -2.78 2.45
N ALA A 50 -8.62 -3.91 2.57
CA ALA A 50 -8.33 -4.53 3.86
C ALA A 50 -7.53 -3.59 4.77
N LEU A 51 -6.50 -2.91 4.22
CA LEU A 51 -5.74 -1.91 4.96
C LEU A 51 -6.63 -0.79 5.50
N ALA A 52 -7.55 -0.27 4.69
CA ALA A 52 -8.44 0.83 5.09
C ALA A 52 -9.33 0.42 6.27
N LEU A 53 -9.91 -0.79 6.25
CA LEU A 53 -10.73 -1.31 7.35
C LEU A 53 -9.92 -1.55 8.61
N LEU A 54 -8.76 -2.21 8.50
CA LEU A 54 -7.88 -2.46 9.64
C LEU A 54 -7.40 -1.16 10.29
N ALA A 55 -7.01 -0.17 9.47
CA ALA A 55 -6.58 1.13 9.96
C ALA A 55 -7.73 1.90 10.62
N ARG A 56 -8.96 1.85 10.05
CA ARG A 56 -10.15 2.46 10.63
C ARG A 56 -10.41 1.93 12.03
N ASP A 57 -10.48 0.62 12.16
CA ASP A 57 -10.82 -0.04 13.44
C ASP A 57 -9.72 0.23 14.48
N TRP A 58 -8.45 0.18 14.06
CA TRP A 58 -7.31 0.49 14.92
C TRP A 58 -7.27 1.95 15.41
N ALA A 59 -7.56 2.91 14.52
CA ALA A 59 -7.61 4.33 14.87
C ALA A 59 -8.81 4.63 15.77
N ALA A 60 -10.00 4.11 15.44
CA ALA A 60 -11.21 4.29 16.22
C ALA A 60 -11.06 3.80 17.67
N ALA A 61 -10.41 2.66 17.89
CA ALA A 61 -10.10 2.14 19.23
C ALA A 61 -9.20 3.09 20.06
N ARG A 62 -8.60 4.12 19.43
CA ARG A 62 -7.76 5.15 20.05
C ARG A 62 -8.37 6.55 20.01
N GLY A 63 -9.67 6.65 19.69
CA GLY A 63 -10.33 7.95 19.50
C GLY A 63 -9.81 8.73 18.31
N GLY A 64 -9.08 8.07 17.41
CA GLY A 64 -8.55 8.65 16.18
C GLY A 64 -9.49 8.47 14.98
N ARG A 65 -9.00 8.81 13.78
CA ARG A 65 -9.76 8.71 12.54
C ARG A 65 -8.88 8.35 11.36
N VAL A 66 -9.52 7.93 10.27
CA VAL A 66 -8.88 7.61 8.99
C VAL A 66 -9.48 8.45 7.88
N THR A 67 -8.65 8.96 6.98
CA THR A 67 -9.06 9.47 5.67
C THR A 67 -8.46 8.58 4.59
N ALA A 68 -9.31 7.98 3.78
CA ALA A 68 -8.91 7.20 2.61
C ALA A 68 -8.63 8.14 1.44
N LEU A 69 -7.46 7.97 0.81
CA LEU A 69 -7.01 8.77 -0.33
C LEU A 69 -6.97 7.91 -1.59
N ILE A 70 -7.79 8.23 -2.56
CA ILE A 70 -7.87 7.55 -3.84
C ILE A 70 -7.21 8.44 -4.89
N VAL A 71 -6.18 7.94 -5.60
CA VAL A 71 -5.53 8.73 -6.66
C VAL A 71 -6.09 8.34 -8.01
N ASP A 72 -6.76 9.29 -8.65
CA ASP A 72 -7.14 9.21 -10.05
C ASP A 72 -5.97 9.68 -10.93
N HIS A 73 -5.39 8.75 -11.67
CA HIS A 73 -4.28 9.05 -12.56
C HIS A 73 -4.71 9.71 -13.88
N GLY A 74 -6.00 9.68 -14.24
CA GLY A 74 -6.51 10.23 -15.49
C GLY A 74 -5.87 9.60 -16.74
N LEU A 75 -5.51 8.31 -16.69
CA LEU A 75 -4.87 7.59 -17.80
C LEU A 75 -5.88 6.90 -18.71
N ARG A 76 -7.11 6.73 -18.27
CA ARG A 76 -8.25 6.17 -19.01
C ARG A 76 -9.46 7.07 -18.73
N ALA A 77 -10.40 7.12 -19.67
CA ALA A 77 -11.60 7.95 -19.52
C ALA A 77 -12.44 7.56 -18.29
N GLU A 78 -12.44 6.26 -17.95
CA GLU A 78 -13.24 5.67 -16.87
C GLU A 78 -12.60 5.85 -15.48
N SER A 79 -11.30 6.17 -15.39
CA SER A 79 -10.53 6.16 -14.14
C SER A 79 -11.13 7.06 -13.05
N GLY A 80 -11.63 8.24 -13.41
CA GLY A 80 -12.31 9.15 -12.48
C GLY A 80 -13.65 8.60 -11.97
N GLY A 81 -14.37 7.81 -12.79
CA GLY A 81 -15.57 7.09 -12.39
C GLY A 81 -15.26 5.99 -11.38
N GLU A 82 -14.25 5.19 -11.69
CA GLU A 82 -13.77 4.10 -10.81
C GLU A 82 -13.32 4.66 -9.45
N ALA A 83 -12.56 5.75 -9.44
CA ALA A 83 -12.10 6.40 -8.20
C ALA A 83 -13.27 6.87 -7.33
N ARG A 84 -14.31 7.46 -7.93
CA ARG A 84 -15.53 7.88 -7.21
C ARG A 84 -16.31 6.70 -6.64
N ILE A 85 -16.41 5.59 -7.37
CA ILE A 85 -17.07 4.36 -6.88
C ILE A 85 -16.32 3.83 -5.65
N VAL A 86 -15.00 3.80 -5.67
CA VAL A 86 -14.20 3.38 -4.51
C VAL A 86 -14.40 4.32 -3.33
N ALA A 87 -14.41 5.64 -3.56
CA ALA A 87 -14.66 6.63 -2.52
C ALA A 87 -16.05 6.44 -1.89
N SER A 88 -17.11 6.28 -2.70
CA SER A 88 -18.47 6.04 -2.22
C SER A 88 -18.56 4.79 -1.34
N ARG A 89 -17.96 3.67 -1.78
CA ARG A 89 -17.94 2.43 -0.98
C ARG A 89 -17.26 2.62 0.39
N LEU A 90 -16.18 3.41 0.44
CA LEU A 90 -15.50 3.69 1.70
C LEU A 90 -16.34 4.59 2.61
N GLN A 91 -17.08 5.54 2.03
CA GLN A 91 -18.05 6.39 2.76
C GLN A 91 -19.20 5.56 3.32
N ASP A 92 -19.75 4.61 2.56
CA ASP A 92 -20.77 3.66 3.02
C ASP A 92 -20.28 2.79 4.18
N LEU A 93 -18.97 2.56 4.26
CA LEU A 93 -18.29 1.90 5.38
C LEU A 93 -17.93 2.84 6.54
N GLY A 94 -18.43 4.09 6.53
CA GLY A 94 -18.24 5.07 7.59
C GLY A 94 -16.85 5.72 7.62
N MET A 95 -16.13 5.72 6.50
CA MET A 95 -14.80 6.37 6.39
C MET A 95 -14.88 7.67 5.59
N SER A 96 -14.13 8.69 5.99
CA SER A 96 -13.84 9.82 5.10
C SER A 96 -13.01 9.35 3.91
N ALA A 97 -13.38 9.78 2.69
CA ALA A 97 -12.67 9.41 1.47
C ALA A 97 -12.55 10.61 0.53
N GLU A 98 -11.37 10.80 -0.02
CA GLU A 98 -11.06 11.87 -0.96
C GLU A 98 -10.40 11.34 -2.23
N VAL A 99 -10.80 11.90 -3.38
CA VAL A 99 -10.22 11.58 -4.69
C VAL A 99 -9.23 12.68 -5.05
N LEU A 100 -7.97 12.29 -5.25
CA LEU A 100 -6.87 13.16 -5.64
C LEU A 100 -6.59 12.97 -7.14
N ALA A 101 -6.83 13.99 -7.96
CA ALA A 101 -6.64 13.88 -9.40
C ALA A 101 -5.22 14.28 -9.82
N TRP A 102 -4.55 13.42 -10.59
CA TRP A 102 -3.34 13.80 -11.29
C TRP A 102 -3.70 14.62 -12.53
N THR A 103 -3.59 15.94 -12.41
CA THR A 103 -3.88 16.90 -13.48
C THR A 103 -2.66 17.16 -14.37
N GLY A 104 -2.88 17.80 -15.52
CA GLY A 104 -1.83 18.20 -16.46
C GLY A 104 -1.43 17.13 -17.48
N ALA A 105 -0.44 17.47 -18.31
CA ALA A 105 0.05 16.62 -19.39
C ALA A 105 0.71 15.34 -18.86
N LYS A 106 0.45 14.21 -19.51
CA LYS A 106 1.05 12.92 -19.18
C LYS A 106 2.25 12.68 -20.11
N PRO A 107 3.37 12.14 -19.60
CA PRO A 107 4.50 11.82 -20.47
C PRO A 107 4.14 10.68 -21.43
N SER A 108 4.68 10.74 -22.64
CA SER A 108 4.48 9.71 -23.67
C SER A 108 5.28 8.43 -23.38
N THR A 109 6.35 8.52 -22.60
CA THR A 109 7.21 7.41 -22.21
C THR A 109 7.38 7.36 -20.68
N GLY A 110 7.64 6.18 -20.12
CA GLY A 110 7.85 6.05 -18.67
C GLY A 110 6.60 6.37 -17.84
N ILE A 111 5.41 6.27 -18.41
CA ILE A 111 4.14 6.66 -17.77
C ILE A 111 3.92 6.03 -16.40
N GLN A 112 4.37 4.79 -16.18
CA GLN A 112 4.23 4.11 -14.88
C GLN A 112 5.09 4.73 -13.79
N ALA A 113 6.33 5.08 -14.10
CA ALA A 113 7.22 5.75 -13.17
C ALA A 113 6.67 7.14 -12.83
N ALA A 114 6.17 7.87 -13.83
CA ALA A 114 5.54 9.17 -13.65
C ALA A 114 4.25 9.08 -12.83
N ALA A 115 3.36 8.11 -13.12
CA ALA A 115 2.15 7.87 -12.35
C ALA A 115 2.45 7.50 -10.89
N ARG A 116 3.49 6.67 -10.67
CA ARG A 116 3.94 6.36 -9.31
C ARG A 116 4.48 7.61 -8.59
N ALA A 117 5.27 8.43 -9.24
CA ALA A 117 5.78 9.68 -8.67
C ALA A 117 4.65 10.65 -8.35
N ALA A 118 3.71 10.86 -9.28
CA ALA A 118 2.54 11.70 -9.10
C ALA A 118 1.67 11.21 -7.94
N ARG A 119 1.42 9.90 -7.83
CA ARG A 119 0.68 9.32 -6.71
C ARG A 119 1.28 9.69 -5.36
N TYR A 120 2.58 9.45 -5.18
CA TYR A 120 3.23 9.78 -3.91
C TYR A 120 3.32 11.29 -3.66
N GLY A 121 3.46 12.11 -4.71
CA GLY A 121 3.40 13.56 -4.61
C GLY A 121 2.05 14.00 -4.05
N LEU A 122 0.95 13.63 -4.72
CA LEU A 122 -0.41 13.99 -4.31
C LEU A 122 -0.75 13.55 -2.88
N LEU A 123 -0.39 12.31 -2.53
CA LEU A 123 -0.63 11.78 -1.19
C LEU A 123 0.12 12.57 -0.10
N ARG A 124 1.39 12.90 -0.35
CA ARG A 124 2.23 13.67 0.58
C ARG A 124 1.77 15.12 0.70
N ASP A 125 1.41 15.75 -0.42
CA ASP A 125 0.91 17.11 -0.46
C ASP A 125 -0.40 17.25 0.31
N TRP A 126 -1.30 16.27 0.17
CA TRP A 126 -2.51 16.21 0.96
C TRP A 126 -2.19 16.05 2.47
N CYS A 127 -1.32 15.10 2.82
CA CYS A 127 -0.93 14.90 4.22
C CYS A 127 -0.33 16.17 4.83
N ARG A 128 0.54 16.88 4.09
CA ARG A 128 1.11 18.15 4.53
C ARG A 128 0.04 19.24 4.72
N ALA A 129 -0.89 19.35 3.77
CA ALA A 129 -1.94 20.39 3.83
C ALA A 129 -2.90 20.18 5.00
N VAL A 130 -3.20 18.92 5.36
CA VAL A 130 -4.13 18.56 6.44
C VAL A 130 -3.41 18.36 7.80
N GLY A 131 -2.08 18.30 7.79
CA GLY A 131 -1.27 18.03 8.99
C GLY A 131 -1.30 16.58 9.45
N VAL A 132 -1.47 15.62 8.52
CA VAL A 132 -1.46 14.17 8.81
C VAL A 132 -0.03 13.66 8.78
N LEU A 133 0.42 13.02 9.86
CA LEU A 133 1.80 12.57 10.01
C LEU A 133 2.05 11.13 9.52
N HIS A 134 1.00 10.34 9.34
CA HIS A 134 1.11 8.91 9.02
C HIS A 134 0.30 8.54 7.78
N LEU A 135 1.01 8.15 6.71
CA LEU A 135 0.44 7.66 5.45
C LEU A 135 0.65 6.13 5.36
N LEU A 136 -0.42 5.37 5.27
CA LEU A 136 -0.38 3.92 5.15
C LEU A 136 -0.57 3.47 3.70
N THR A 137 0.17 2.44 3.29
CA THR A 137 0.06 1.83 1.94
C THR A 137 -0.04 0.31 2.03
N GLY A 138 -0.91 -0.29 1.18
CA GLY A 138 -1.25 -1.70 1.18
C GLY A 138 -0.24 -2.61 0.47
N HIS A 139 1.07 -2.40 0.67
CA HIS A 139 2.07 -3.35 0.21
C HIS A 139 2.11 -4.56 1.15
N GLN A 140 2.15 -5.76 0.59
CA GLN A 140 2.06 -7.03 1.32
C GLN A 140 3.22 -7.99 0.94
N ALA A 141 3.23 -9.22 1.48
CA ALA A 141 4.36 -10.15 1.37
C ALA A 141 4.69 -10.55 -0.09
N ASP A 142 3.66 -10.74 -0.94
CA ASP A 142 3.89 -11.08 -2.35
C ASP A 142 4.55 -9.91 -3.11
N ASP A 143 4.20 -8.64 -2.79
CA ASP A 143 4.88 -7.45 -3.34
C ASP A 143 6.35 -7.38 -2.90
N GLN A 144 6.67 -7.83 -1.69
CA GLN A 144 8.04 -7.94 -1.19
C GLN A 144 8.83 -8.95 -2.03
N ALA A 145 8.28 -10.14 -2.22
CA ALA A 145 8.90 -11.21 -3.01
C ALA A 145 9.13 -10.76 -4.47
N GLU A 146 8.14 -10.09 -5.08
CA GLU A 146 8.25 -9.52 -6.42
C GLU A 146 9.38 -8.48 -6.49
N THR A 147 9.41 -7.54 -5.53
CA THR A 147 10.43 -6.49 -5.48
C THR A 147 11.83 -7.08 -5.35
N GLN A 148 12.01 -8.11 -4.52
CA GLN A 148 13.29 -8.79 -4.37
C GLN A 148 13.70 -9.52 -5.66
N ALA A 149 12.77 -10.23 -6.31
CA ALA A 149 13.02 -10.92 -7.56
C ALA A 149 13.45 -9.95 -8.68
N MET A 150 12.74 -8.81 -8.82
CA MET A 150 13.09 -7.78 -9.79
C MET A 150 14.48 -7.17 -9.54
N ARG A 151 14.82 -6.91 -8.28
CA ARG A 151 16.14 -6.37 -7.91
C ARG A 151 17.26 -7.36 -8.21
N ARG A 152 17.05 -8.64 -7.90
CA ARG A 152 17.99 -9.72 -8.23
C ARG A 152 18.21 -9.82 -9.75
N ALA A 153 17.13 -9.84 -10.53
CA ALA A 153 17.22 -9.90 -11.98
C ALA A 153 18.02 -8.73 -12.57
N ARG A 154 17.80 -7.52 -12.06
CA ARG A 154 18.54 -6.32 -12.49
C ARG A 154 20.01 -6.35 -12.07
N ALA A 155 20.33 -6.81 -10.86
CA ALA A 155 21.70 -6.96 -10.39
C ALA A 155 22.48 -7.96 -11.27
N VAL A 156 21.89 -9.13 -11.55
CA VAL A 156 22.46 -10.13 -12.46
C VAL A 156 22.68 -9.55 -13.86
N ALA A 157 21.71 -8.83 -14.41
CA ALA A 157 21.81 -8.19 -15.72
C ALA A 157 22.89 -7.09 -15.77
N ALA A 158 23.21 -6.47 -14.62
CA ALA A 158 24.28 -5.48 -14.48
C ALA A 158 25.66 -6.11 -14.18
N GLY A 159 25.77 -7.46 -14.18
CA GLY A 159 27.01 -8.17 -13.89
C GLY A 159 27.42 -8.17 -12.42
N ASP A 160 26.50 -7.82 -11.53
CA ASP A 160 26.75 -7.79 -10.09
C ASP A 160 26.32 -9.13 -9.47
N HIS A 161 27.29 -9.89 -8.97
CA HIS A 161 27.11 -11.21 -8.36
C HIS A 161 27.44 -11.20 -6.86
N GLY A 162 27.50 -10.02 -6.22
CA GLY A 162 27.86 -9.88 -4.81
C GLY A 162 26.83 -10.48 -3.85
N PRO A 163 27.27 -11.10 -2.73
CA PRO A 163 26.35 -11.57 -1.70
C PRO A 163 25.67 -10.37 -1.03
N GLY A 164 24.33 -10.30 -1.11
CA GLY A 164 23.52 -9.27 -0.43
C GLY A 164 22.82 -8.27 -1.33
N LEU A 165 23.15 -8.18 -2.62
CA LEU A 165 22.46 -7.29 -3.57
C LEU A 165 21.06 -7.80 -3.91
N GLY A 166 20.07 -6.95 -3.68
CA GLY A 166 18.67 -7.26 -3.94
C GLY A 166 17.91 -7.99 -2.83
N LEU A 167 18.57 -8.36 -1.72
CA LEU A 167 17.92 -9.04 -0.59
C LEU A 167 17.08 -8.08 0.28
N ALA A 168 17.43 -6.80 0.32
CA ALA A 168 16.64 -5.81 1.04
C ALA A 168 15.29 -5.58 0.33
N GLY A 169 14.23 -6.09 0.92
CA GLY A 169 12.85 -5.81 0.52
C GLY A 169 12.47 -4.33 0.67
N MET A 170 11.19 -4.01 0.58
CA MET A 170 10.69 -2.68 0.93
C MET A 170 10.82 -2.44 2.43
N SER A 171 11.27 -1.26 2.85
CA SER A 171 11.25 -0.87 4.25
C SER A 171 9.80 -0.76 4.75
N ALA A 172 9.55 -1.24 5.96
CA ALA A 172 8.24 -1.12 6.62
C ALA A 172 7.90 0.35 6.93
N VAL A 173 8.91 1.16 7.21
CA VAL A 173 8.79 2.60 7.45
C VAL A 173 9.69 3.35 6.48
N ARG A 174 9.18 4.44 5.92
CA ARG A 174 9.98 5.42 5.17
C ARG A 174 9.59 6.83 5.62
N GLU A 175 10.56 7.57 6.06
CA GLU A 175 10.35 8.95 6.51
C GLU A 175 10.54 9.92 5.34
N PHE A 176 9.65 10.89 5.27
CA PHE A 176 9.74 12.10 4.46
C PHE A 176 9.66 13.30 5.40
N SER A 177 9.98 14.48 4.90
CA SER A 177 9.90 15.71 5.70
C SER A 177 8.47 16.01 6.21
N GLU A 178 7.46 15.57 5.45
CA GLU A 178 6.05 15.88 5.73
C GLU A 178 5.31 14.74 6.43
N VAL A 179 5.70 13.48 6.17
CA VAL A 179 4.91 12.32 6.55
C VAL A 179 5.76 11.06 6.67
N ARG A 180 5.40 10.19 7.60
CA ARG A 180 5.93 8.82 7.70
C ARG A 180 5.07 7.89 6.86
N LEU A 181 5.68 7.25 5.87
CA LEU A 181 5.03 6.23 5.07
C LEU A 181 5.19 4.87 5.76
N LEU A 182 4.07 4.26 6.11
CA LEU A 182 3.99 3.00 6.83
C LEU A 182 3.45 1.88 5.92
N ARG A 183 3.97 0.66 6.08
CA ARG A 183 3.54 -0.54 5.34
C ARG A 183 3.23 -1.68 6.32
N PRO A 184 2.09 -1.62 7.02
CA PRO A 184 1.79 -2.57 8.09
C PRO A 184 1.45 -3.97 7.58
N LEU A 185 1.16 -4.14 6.28
CA LEU A 185 0.78 -5.42 5.69
C LEU A 185 1.95 -6.20 5.07
N LEU A 186 3.21 -5.79 5.25
CA LEU A 186 4.36 -6.46 4.62
C LEU A 186 4.54 -7.93 5.02
N GLY A 187 4.00 -8.35 6.16
CA GLY A 187 3.95 -9.74 6.60
C GLY A 187 2.69 -10.50 6.19
N GLU A 188 1.71 -9.82 5.57
CA GLU A 188 0.44 -10.43 5.19
C GLU A 188 0.50 -11.02 3.78
N ARG A 189 -0.22 -12.14 3.59
CA ARG A 189 -0.45 -12.69 2.24
C ARG A 189 -1.75 -12.16 1.67
N ARG A 190 -1.80 -11.95 0.36
CA ARG A 190 -3.02 -11.50 -0.35
C ARG A 190 -4.24 -12.37 -0.05
N ALA A 191 -4.07 -13.70 -0.04
CA ALA A 191 -5.16 -14.63 0.26
C ALA A 191 -5.79 -14.39 1.65
N GLY A 192 -4.98 -14.10 2.68
CA GLY A 192 -5.46 -13.78 4.01
C GLY A 192 -6.26 -12.47 4.04
N LEU A 193 -5.82 -11.45 3.30
CA LEU A 193 -6.53 -10.17 3.19
C LEU A 193 -7.86 -10.33 2.42
N GLN A 194 -7.89 -11.14 1.37
CA GLN A 194 -9.13 -11.46 0.65
C GLN A 194 -10.12 -12.21 1.54
N SER A 195 -9.66 -13.21 2.29
CA SER A 195 -10.49 -13.93 3.26
C SER A 195 -11.05 -13.01 4.34
N PHE A 196 -10.22 -12.07 4.84
CA PHE A 196 -10.64 -11.05 5.81
C PHE A 196 -11.77 -10.16 5.28
N LEU A 197 -11.72 -9.74 4.01
CA LEU A 197 -12.77 -8.95 3.36
C LEU A 197 -14.02 -9.78 3.10
N ALA A 198 -13.85 -10.99 2.56
CA ALA A 198 -14.96 -11.90 2.25
C ALA A 198 -15.80 -12.24 3.50
N ALA A 199 -15.13 -12.52 4.64
CA ALA A 199 -15.78 -12.78 5.93
C ALA A 199 -16.63 -11.58 6.43
N ARG A 200 -16.38 -10.36 5.91
CA ARG A 200 -17.12 -9.13 6.24
C ARG A 200 -18.10 -8.69 5.15
N GLY A 201 -18.24 -9.47 4.08
CA GLY A 201 -19.10 -9.14 2.93
C GLY A 201 -18.62 -7.90 2.16
N ILE A 202 -17.34 -7.56 2.23
CA ILE A 202 -16.78 -6.37 1.59
C ILE A 202 -16.28 -6.72 0.19
N ALA A 203 -16.88 -6.09 -0.82
CA ALA A 203 -16.46 -6.20 -2.20
C ALA A 203 -15.23 -5.30 -2.48
N TRP A 204 -14.38 -5.75 -3.40
CA TRP A 204 -13.23 -4.99 -3.92
C TRP A 204 -13.28 -4.94 -5.44
N VAL A 205 -12.41 -4.13 -6.03
CA VAL A 205 -12.25 -4.04 -7.49
C VAL A 205 -11.05 -4.89 -7.90
N ASP A 206 -11.27 -5.80 -8.82
CA ASP A 206 -10.17 -6.47 -9.53
C ASP A 206 -9.79 -5.60 -10.73
N ASP A 207 -8.69 -4.86 -10.61
CA ASP A 207 -8.21 -3.99 -11.69
C ASP A 207 -7.72 -4.86 -12.85
N PRO A 208 -8.32 -4.76 -14.06
CA PRO A 208 -7.89 -5.49 -15.24
C PRO A 208 -6.42 -5.27 -15.60
N SER A 209 -5.82 -4.13 -15.23
CA SER A 209 -4.40 -3.86 -15.43
C SER A 209 -3.47 -4.81 -14.64
N ASN A 210 -3.98 -5.47 -13.60
CA ASN A 210 -3.27 -6.50 -12.87
C ASN A 210 -3.07 -7.80 -13.68
N LEU A 211 -3.77 -7.95 -14.80
CA LEU A 211 -3.66 -9.08 -15.74
C LEU A 211 -2.93 -8.71 -17.03
N ASP A 212 -2.63 -7.44 -17.27
CA ASP A 212 -2.04 -6.96 -18.51
C ASP A 212 -0.55 -7.34 -18.62
N PRO A 213 -0.17 -8.24 -19.57
CA PRO A 213 1.21 -8.73 -19.73
C PRO A 213 2.20 -7.65 -20.19
N ARG A 214 1.74 -6.46 -20.59
CA ARG A 214 2.62 -5.32 -20.86
C ARG A 214 3.37 -4.87 -19.61
N PHE A 215 2.87 -5.21 -18.42
CA PHE A 215 3.51 -4.87 -17.16
C PHE A 215 4.49 -5.96 -16.69
N GLU A 216 5.73 -5.55 -16.36
CA GLU A 216 6.79 -6.45 -15.90
C GLU A 216 6.36 -7.32 -14.72
N ARG A 217 5.60 -6.76 -13.78
CA ARG A 217 5.06 -7.47 -12.62
C ARG A 217 4.07 -8.58 -12.99
N VAL A 218 3.23 -8.35 -14.01
CA VAL A 218 2.27 -9.35 -14.48
C VAL A 218 3.00 -10.50 -15.14
N ARG A 219 4.01 -10.23 -15.98
CA ARG A 219 4.85 -11.27 -16.58
C ARG A 219 5.56 -12.14 -15.54
N GLN A 220 6.03 -11.54 -14.45
CA GLN A 220 6.68 -12.31 -13.37
C GLN A 220 5.68 -13.18 -12.57
N ARG A 221 4.45 -12.73 -12.37
CA ARG A 221 3.39 -13.52 -11.73
C ARG A 221 3.00 -14.73 -12.58
N GLN A 222 2.88 -14.54 -13.89
CA GLN A 222 2.53 -15.60 -14.83
C GLN A 222 3.68 -16.62 -15.06
N GLY A 223 4.93 -16.22 -14.88
CA GLY A 223 6.10 -17.10 -14.96
C GLY A 223 6.36 -17.94 -13.70
N ARG A 224 5.64 -17.72 -12.62
CA ARG A 224 5.62 -18.56 -11.43
C ARG A 224 4.44 -19.52 -11.55
N ALA A 225 4.69 -20.72 -12.13
CA ALA A 225 3.76 -21.83 -11.98
C ALA A 225 3.58 -22.14 -10.48
N PRO A 226 2.35 -22.50 -10.04
CA PRO A 226 2.14 -22.96 -8.68
C PRO A 226 2.94 -24.25 -8.48
N GLY A 227 3.88 -24.22 -7.53
CA GLY A 227 4.53 -25.41 -6.99
C GLY A 227 3.69 -25.93 -5.82
#